data_5e0f673bd14a3522e533f8a7155935ac
#
_entry.id   5e0f673bd14a3522e533f8a7155935ac
#
_cell.length_a   1.000
_cell.length_b   1.000
_cell.length_c   1.000
_cell.angle_alpha   90.00
_cell.angle_beta   90.00
_cell.angle_gamma   90.00
#
_symmetry.space_group_name_H-M   'P 1'
#
loop_
_entity.id
_entity.type
_entity.pdbx_description
1 polymer ?
#
loop_
_entity_poly.entity_id
_entity_poly.type
_entity_poly.pdbx_seq_one_letter_code
_entity_poly.pdbx_strand_id
1 'polypeptide(L)'
;METKGAPKEELRPDELLRLVIAQAAALGIPVSRKISPAVRLNARAKKRFGCCIGSPAKGFVIELSAALPAAGRQACLQTLAHEVLHTCPGCQNHGSRWKAYAERMNAAYGYHICRTNRAEALGVQLPQTVPRYRWRIVCTGCGRQFYRQKSSALVRSPARYRCAVCGGRLRVEPLDPPLAALPQEAAPGAGPAQTTP
;
A
#
# COMPACT_ATOMS: atom_id res chain seq x y z
N MET A 1 35.41 24.72 16.46
CA MET A 1 35.58 23.24 16.47
C MET A 1 34.32 22.64 15.89
N GLU A 2 34.36 22.34 14.59
CA GLU A 2 33.26 21.67 13.89
C GLU A 2 33.31 20.19 14.24
N THR A 3 32.26 19.70 14.88
CA THR A 3 32.07 18.25 15.11
C THR A 3 31.74 17.58 13.77
N LYS A 4 32.74 16.90 13.21
CA LYS A 4 32.56 15.97 12.08
C LYS A 4 31.42 15.01 12.41
N GLY A 5 30.30 15.15 11.71
CA GLY A 5 29.17 14.21 11.81
C GLY A 5 29.66 12.79 11.50
N ALA A 6 29.31 11.84 12.35
CA ALA A 6 29.56 10.43 12.14
C ALA A 6 29.02 10.01 10.77
N PRO A 7 29.72 9.14 10.03
CA PRO A 7 29.23 8.67 8.74
C PRO A 7 27.87 8.04 8.94
N LYS A 8 26.86 8.49 8.18
CA LYS A 8 25.55 7.82 8.12
C LYS A 8 25.84 6.39 7.64
N GLU A 9 25.71 5.44 8.55
CA GLU A 9 25.81 4.02 8.22
C GLU A 9 24.84 3.74 7.06
N GLU A 10 25.39 3.40 5.91
CA GLU A 10 24.61 3.17 4.70
C GLU A 10 23.69 1.96 4.95
N LEU A 11 22.39 2.22 4.93
CA LEU A 11 21.39 1.21 5.24
C LEU A 11 21.35 0.18 4.12
N ARG A 12 21.81 -1.04 4.40
CA ARG A 12 21.88 -2.15 3.43
C ARG A 12 20.66 -3.08 3.58
N PRO A 13 19.64 -2.96 2.73
CA PRO A 13 18.42 -3.77 2.83
C PRO A 13 18.67 -5.27 2.81
N ASP A 14 19.67 -5.74 2.09
CA ASP A 14 20.04 -7.16 1.99
C ASP A 14 20.57 -7.71 3.33
N GLU A 15 21.31 -6.92 4.08
CA GLU A 15 21.79 -7.29 5.43
C GLU A 15 20.62 -7.32 6.42
N LEU A 16 19.70 -6.36 6.30
CA LEU A 16 18.49 -6.33 7.12
C LEU A 16 17.61 -7.53 6.82
N LEU A 17 17.48 -7.95 5.56
CA LEU A 17 16.72 -9.15 5.19
C LEU A 17 17.33 -10.40 5.84
N ARG A 18 18.66 -10.56 5.77
CA ARG A 18 19.35 -11.69 6.44
C ARG A 18 19.10 -11.70 7.94
N LEU A 19 19.19 -10.54 8.58
CA LEU A 19 18.90 -10.41 10.01
C LEU A 19 17.46 -10.84 10.33
N VAL A 20 16.47 -10.36 9.58
CA VAL A 20 15.06 -10.72 9.80
C VAL A 20 14.81 -12.21 9.61
N ILE A 21 15.41 -12.83 8.59
CA ILE A 21 15.30 -14.27 8.37
C ILE A 21 15.90 -15.05 9.56
N ALA A 22 17.08 -14.64 10.05
CA ALA A 22 17.72 -15.26 11.22
C ALA A 22 16.85 -15.10 12.49
N GLN A 23 16.28 -13.93 12.70
CA GLN A 23 15.37 -13.66 13.84
C GLN A 23 14.11 -14.52 13.78
N ALA A 24 13.49 -14.66 12.61
CA ALA A 24 12.33 -15.53 12.43
C ALA A 24 12.69 -17.00 12.70
N ALA A 25 13.84 -17.45 12.19
CA ALA A 25 14.34 -18.82 12.43
C ALA A 25 14.63 -19.07 13.91
N ALA A 26 15.23 -18.13 14.64
CA ALA A 26 15.46 -18.21 16.07
C ALA A 26 14.17 -18.39 16.90
N LEU A 27 13.07 -17.84 16.42
CA LEU A 27 11.74 -18.05 16.98
C LEU A 27 11.07 -19.36 16.49
N GLY A 28 11.74 -20.21 15.69
CA GLY A 28 11.15 -21.41 15.11
C GLY A 28 10.01 -21.11 14.12
N ILE A 29 10.00 -19.93 13.50
CA ILE A 29 9.04 -19.58 12.45
C ILE A 29 9.51 -20.20 11.14
N PRO A 30 8.69 -21.01 10.44
CA PRO A 30 9.11 -21.78 9.27
C PRO A 30 9.16 -20.95 7.99
N VAL A 31 10.04 -19.94 7.96
CA VAL A 31 10.29 -19.14 6.76
C VAL A 31 10.89 -19.98 5.63
N SER A 32 10.59 -19.64 4.39
CA SER A 32 11.14 -20.36 3.24
C SER A 32 12.67 -20.27 3.19
N ARG A 33 13.32 -21.38 2.84
CA ARG A 33 14.76 -21.40 2.53
C ARG A 33 15.08 -20.86 1.13
N LYS A 34 14.07 -20.65 0.29
CA LYS A 34 14.20 -20.17 -1.10
C LYS A 34 13.87 -18.67 -1.22
N ILE A 35 14.32 -17.85 -0.27
CA ILE A 35 14.23 -16.38 -0.35
C ILE A 35 15.49 -15.87 -1.04
N SER A 36 15.33 -15.02 -2.08
CA SER A 36 16.46 -14.34 -2.71
C SER A 36 17.23 -13.53 -1.65
N PRO A 37 18.58 -13.61 -1.59
CA PRO A 37 19.37 -12.84 -0.65
C PRO A 37 19.36 -11.33 -0.93
N ALA A 38 18.98 -10.93 -2.14
CA ALA A 38 18.91 -9.54 -2.56
C ALA A 38 17.48 -9.00 -2.46
N VAL A 39 17.32 -7.84 -1.84
CA VAL A 39 16.09 -7.06 -1.78
C VAL A 39 15.94 -6.21 -3.04
N ARG A 40 14.79 -6.25 -3.68
CA ARG A 40 14.51 -5.39 -4.82
C ARG A 40 13.92 -4.06 -4.38
N LEU A 41 14.56 -2.94 -4.71
CA LEU A 41 14.02 -1.60 -4.48
C LEU A 41 13.13 -1.17 -5.64
N ASN A 42 11.90 -0.74 -5.33
CA ASN A 42 10.92 -0.30 -6.31
C ASN A 42 10.59 1.19 -6.18
N ALA A 43 11.11 2.02 -7.09
CA ALA A 43 10.85 3.45 -7.12
C ALA A 43 9.40 3.83 -7.51
N ARG A 44 8.65 2.90 -8.13
CA ARG A 44 7.26 3.11 -8.52
C ARG A 44 6.26 2.76 -7.40
N ALA A 45 6.70 2.08 -6.35
CA ALA A 45 5.86 1.66 -5.23
C ALA A 45 5.58 2.84 -4.29
N LYS A 46 4.54 3.62 -4.58
CA LYS A 46 4.16 4.82 -3.80
C LYS A 46 3.14 4.56 -2.69
N LYS A 47 2.40 3.45 -2.74
CA LYS A 47 1.29 3.14 -1.81
C LYS A 47 1.49 1.86 -1.01
N ARG A 48 2.45 1.04 -1.39
CA ARG A 48 2.85 -0.16 -0.65
C ARG A 48 4.32 -0.04 -0.31
N PHE A 49 4.71 -0.47 0.87
CA PHE A 49 6.09 -0.34 1.35
C PHE A 49 6.88 -1.62 1.14
N GLY A 50 6.22 -2.77 1.10
CA GLY A 50 6.82 -4.05 0.81
C GLY A 50 5.97 -4.91 -0.13
N CYS A 51 6.56 -5.98 -0.65
CA CYS A 51 5.89 -7.03 -1.39
C CYS A 51 6.71 -8.31 -1.39
N CYS A 52 6.08 -9.43 -1.03
CA CYS A 52 6.63 -10.77 -1.22
C CYS A 52 6.16 -11.32 -2.57
N ILE A 53 7.09 -11.60 -3.48
CA ILE A 53 6.80 -12.06 -4.84
C ILE A 53 7.35 -13.47 -5.00
N GLY A 54 6.52 -14.39 -5.45
CA GLY A 54 6.97 -15.75 -5.72
C GLY A 54 6.03 -16.83 -5.19
N SER A 55 6.56 -18.04 -5.05
CA SER A 55 5.84 -19.22 -4.55
C SER A 55 6.82 -20.22 -3.95
N PRO A 56 6.34 -21.19 -3.16
CA PRO A 56 7.21 -22.23 -2.58
C PRO A 56 8.00 -23.02 -3.64
N ALA A 57 7.45 -23.21 -4.83
CA ALA A 57 8.12 -23.91 -5.91
C ALA A 57 9.25 -23.07 -6.55
N LYS A 58 8.96 -21.82 -6.88
CA LYS A 58 9.86 -20.90 -7.61
C LYS A 58 10.81 -20.12 -6.71
N GLY A 59 10.58 -20.12 -5.39
CA GLY A 59 11.25 -19.23 -4.44
C GLY A 59 10.57 -17.88 -4.35
N PHE A 60 11.14 -17.01 -3.50
CA PHE A 60 10.58 -15.72 -3.16
C PHE A 60 11.60 -14.59 -3.36
N VAL A 61 11.12 -13.44 -3.81
CA VAL A 61 11.87 -12.19 -3.86
C VAL A 61 11.12 -11.18 -3.00
N ILE A 62 11.83 -10.53 -2.09
CA ILE A 62 11.28 -9.44 -1.29
C ILE A 62 11.58 -8.12 -1.99
N GLU A 63 10.54 -7.32 -2.16
CA GLU A 63 10.60 -5.99 -2.72
C GLU A 63 10.27 -4.96 -1.65
N LEU A 64 11.04 -3.87 -1.56
CA LEU A 64 10.74 -2.70 -0.74
C LEU A 64 10.52 -1.47 -1.61
N SER A 65 9.69 -0.54 -1.15
CA SER A 65 9.63 0.80 -1.73
C SER A 65 10.97 1.49 -1.58
N ALA A 66 11.47 2.13 -2.64
CA ALA A 66 12.72 2.90 -2.60
C ALA A 66 12.66 4.11 -1.65
N ALA A 67 11.47 4.52 -1.21
CA ALA A 67 11.30 5.56 -0.20
C ALA A 67 11.52 5.05 1.25
N LEU A 68 11.47 3.73 1.46
CA LEU A 68 11.49 3.16 2.81
C LEU A 68 12.86 3.31 3.53
N PRO A 69 14.02 3.15 2.87
CA PRO A 69 15.32 3.38 3.51
C PRO A 69 15.47 4.78 4.12
N ALA A 70 14.88 5.80 3.52
CA ALA A 70 14.89 7.16 4.06
C ALA A 70 14.08 7.31 5.37
N ALA A 71 13.13 6.42 5.63
CA ALA A 71 12.38 6.37 6.89
C ALA A 71 13.14 5.68 8.02
N GLY A 72 14.32 5.13 7.73
CA GLY A 72 15.23 4.58 8.72
C GLY A 72 15.17 3.04 8.85
N ARG A 73 16.11 2.54 9.67
CA ARG A 73 16.36 1.11 9.86
C ARG A 73 15.14 0.35 10.36
N GLN A 74 14.43 0.90 11.36
CA GLN A 74 13.28 0.22 11.98
C GLN A 74 12.13 0.03 10.98
N ALA A 75 11.84 1.03 10.15
CA ALA A 75 10.82 0.93 9.11
C ALA A 75 11.14 -0.18 8.10
N CYS A 76 12.41 -0.29 7.70
CA CYS A 76 12.88 -1.37 6.82
C CYS A 76 12.74 -2.74 7.49
N LEU A 77 13.20 -2.90 8.74
CA LEU A 77 13.17 -4.16 9.48
C LEU A 77 11.73 -4.69 9.63
N GLN A 78 10.81 -3.87 10.11
CA GLN A 78 9.43 -4.32 10.32
C GLN A 78 8.69 -4.59 9.00
N THR A 79 9.03 -3.86 7.92
CA THR A 79 8.46 -4.15 6.60
C THR A 79 9.04 -5.44 6.03
N LEU A 80 10.36 -5.66 6.13
CA LEU A 80 10.99 -6.91 5.74
C LEU A 80 10.42 -8.09 6.53
N ALA A 81 10.23 -7.94 7.85
CA ALA A 81 9.63 -8.98 8.67
C ALA A 81 8.20 -9.32 8.22
N HIS A 82 7.38 -8.32 7.90
CA HIS A 82 6.05 -8.51 7.32
C HIS A 82 6.11 -9.38 6.05
N GLU A 83 7.00 -9.05 5.11
CA GLU A 83 7.10 -9.74 3.83
C GLU A 83 7.74 -11.13 3.96
N VAL A 84 8.70 -11.30 4.87
CA VAL A 84 9.32 -12.61 5.17
C VAL A 84 8.27 -13.58 5.73
N LEU A 85 7.35 -13.12 6.56
CA LEU A 85 6.27 -13.97 7.09
C LEU A 85 5.34 -14.49 6.00
N HIS A 86 5.19 -13.79 4.86
CA HIS A 86 4.42 -14.28 3.72
C HIS A 86 5.09 -15.47 3.01
N THR A 87 6.36 -15.75 3.27
CA THR A 87 7.06 -16.92 2.74
C THR A 87 6.74 -18.21 3.51
N CYS A 88 6.12 -18.11 4.70
CA CYS A 88 5.78 -19.26 5.53
C CYS A 88 4.60 -20.05 4.92
N PRO A 89 4.55 -21.38 5.13
CA PRO A 89 3.43 -22.19 4.69
C PRO A 89 2.09 -21.71 5.26
N GLY A 90 1.12 -21.44 4.38
CA GLY A 90 -0.22 -20.97 4.77
C GLY A 90 -0.30 -19.51 5.20
N CYS A 91 0.73 -18.71 4.93
CA CYS A 91 0.82 -17.29 5.28
C CYS A 91 0.75 -16.34 4.06
N GLN A 92 0.20 -16.79 2.92
CA GLN A 92 0.01 -15.96 1.72
C GLN A 92 -0.98 -14.80 1.94
N ASN A 93 -1.80 -14.91 2.98
CA ASN A 93 -2.68 -13.86 3.47
C ASN A 93 -2.38 -13.56 4.95
N HIS A 94 -3.03 -12.54 5.51
CA HIS A 94 -2.87 -12.17 6.92
C HIS A 94 -3.84 -12.94 7.84
N GLY A 95 -3.94 -14.27 7.65
CA GLY A 95 -4.76 -15.17 8.46
C GLY A 95 -4.21 -15.37 9.89
N SER A 96 -4.85 -16.25 10.66
CA SER A 96 -4.49 -16.50 12.07
C SER A 96 -3.02 -16.90 12.27
N ARG A 97 -2.51 -17.78 11.41
CA ARG A 97 -1.11 -18.24 11.47
C ARG A 97 -0.12 -17.09 11.24
N TRP A 98 -0.37 -16.27 10.20
CA TRP A 98 0.47 -15.10 9.94
C TRP A 98 0.46 -14.12 11.12
N LYS A 99 -0.72 -13.85 11.69
CA LYS A 99 -0.87 -12.98 12.87
C LYS A 99 -0.08 -13.51 14.07
N ALA A 100 -0.20 -14.81 14.37
CA ALA A 100 0.54 -15.42 15.47
C ALA A 100 2.08 -15.27 15.29
N TYR A 101 2.60 -15.42 14.07
CA TYR A 101 4.00 -15.20 13.80
C TYR A 101 4.39 -13.72 13.91
N ALA A 102 3.56 -12.79 13.42
CA ALA A 102 3.78 -11.37 13.57
C ALA A 102 3.83 -10.95 15.05
N GLU A 103 2.91 -11.45 15.89
CA GLU A 103 2.88 -11.19 17.33
C GLU A 103 4.16 -11.70 18.02
N ARG A 104 4.65 -12.87 17.66
CA ARG A 104 5.90 -13.42 18.19
C ARG A 104 7.10 -12.57 17.82
N MET A 105 7.21 -12.12 16.55
CA MET A 105 8.26 -11.21 16.10
C MET A 105 8.17 -9.85 16.81
N ASN A 106 6.96 -9.33 16.97
CA ASN A 106 6.73 -8.06 17.67
C ASN A 106 7.18 -8.13 19.14
N ALA A 107 6.81 -9.19 19.84
CA ALA A 107 7.17 -9.39 21.24
C ALA A 107 8.68 -9.56 21.43
N ALA A 108 9.35 -10.32 20.55
CA ALA A 108 10.77 -10.64 20.70
C ALA A 108 11.71 -9.51 20.27
N TYR A 109 11.33 -8.71 19.26
CA TYR A 109 12.24 -7.74 18.62
C TYR A 109 11.71 -6.30 18.60
N GLY A 110 10.60 -6.02 19.26
CA GLY A 110 10.02 -4.67 19.34
C GLY A 110 9.53 -4.15 17.98
N TYR A 111 9.10 -5.05 17.09
CA TYR A 111 8.49 -4.65 15.83
C TYR A 111 7.03 -4.25 16.03
N HIS A 112 6.48 -3.56 15.03
CA HIS A 112 5.06 -3.26 14.92
C HIS A 112 4.50 -3.82 13.61
N ILE A 113 4.69 -5.14 13.41
CA ILE A 113 4.18 -5.84 12.23
C ILE A 113 2.67 -5.95 12.35
N CYS A 114 1.95 -5.34 11.43
CA CYS A 114 0.49 -5.39 11.35
C CYS A 114 0.04 -5.61 9.91
N ARG A 115 -1.23 -5.95 9.72
CA ARG A 115 -1.81 -6.24 8.40
C ARG A 115 -1.62 -5.10 7.39
N THR A 116 -1.69 -3.87 7.85
CA THR A 116 -1.61 -2.68 6.99
C THR A 116 -0.73 -1.63 7.66
N ASN A 117 0.40 -1.34 7.05
CA ASN A 117 1.26 -0.24 7.48
C ASN A 117 0.84 1.05 6.76
N ARG A 118 0.58 2.11 7.53
CA ARG A 118 0.40 3.45 6.99
C ARG A 118 1.75 4.16 6.91
N ALA A 119 1.89 5.09 5.96
CA ALA A 119 3.11 5.85 5.76
C ALA A 119 3.56 6.57 7.04
N GLU A 120 2.60 7.19 7.72
CA GLU A 120 2.83 7.93 8.96
C GLU A 120 3.40 7.02 10.06
N ALA A 121 2.86 5.80 10.19
CA ALA A 121 3.33 4.81 11.18
C ALA A 121 4.74 4.29 10.89
N LEU A 122 5.17 4.37 9.64
CA LEU A 122 6.53 4.01 9.20
C LEU A 122 7.49 5.20 9.14
N GLY A 123 7.01 6.43 9.42
CA GLY A 123 7.81 7.64 9.25
C GLY A 123 8.14 7.96 7.78
N VAL A 124 7.41 7.37 6.82
CA VAL A 124 7.62 7.61 5.40
C VAL A 124 6.90 8.88 4.98
N GLN A 125 7.66 9.87 4.56
CA GLN A 125 7.10 11.06 3.91
C GLN A 125 6.76 10.73 2.46
N LEU A 126 5.47 10.54 2.18
CA LEU A 126 5.00 10.41 0.82
C LEU A 126 4.86 11.81 0.18
N PRO A 127 5.26 11.99 -1.08
CA PRO A 127 4.95 13.21 -1.79
C PRO A 127 3.45 13.46 -1.75
N GLN A 128 3.04 14.63 -1.33
CA GLN A 128 1.63 15.02 -1.39
C GLN A 128 1.21 15.06 -2.86
N THR A 129 0.49 14.05 -3.30
CA THR A 129 -0.08 14.04 -4.65
C THR A 129 -1.37 14.83 -4.60
N VAL A 130 -1.36 16.02 -5.19
CA VAL A 130 -2.59 16.79 -5.42
C VAL A 130 -3.54 15.94 -6.27
N PRO A 131 -4.77 15.65 -5.77
CA PRO A 131 -5.74 14.88 -6.53
C PRO A 131 -6.04 15.61 -7.84
N ARG A 132 -6.06 14.87 -8.96
CA ARG A 132 -6.47 15.42 -10.25
C ARG A 132 -7.78 14.75 -10.67
N TYR A 133 -8.90 15.44 -10.47
CA TYR A 133 -10.19 14.99 -10.93
C TYR A 133 -10.35 15.30 -12.40
N ARG A 134 -10.51 14.28 -13.22
CA ARG A 134 -10.60 14.37 -14.69
C ARG A 134 -12.03 14.24 -15.22
N TRP A 135 -12.94 13.78 -14.38
CA TRP A 135 -14.31 13.49 -14.78
C TRP A 135 -15.28 14.05 -13.78
N ARG A 136 -16.28 14.78 -14.25
CA ARG A 136 -17.47 15.18 -13.52
C ARG A 136 -18.61 14.27 -13.93
N ILE A 137 -19.34 13.72 -12.98
CA ILE A 137 -20.53 12.92 -13.20
C ILE A 137 -21.72 13.68 -12.60
N VAL A 138 -22.75 13.90 -13.43
CA VAL A 138 -23.93 14.66 -13.04
C VAL A 138 -25.15 13.77 -13.18
N CYS A 139 -26.00 13.72 -12.14
CA CYS A 139 -27.29 13.10 -12.24
C CYS A 139 -28.26 14.03 -12.98
N THR A 140 -28.88 13.56 -14.06
CA THR A 140 -29.85 14.35 -14.84
C THR A 140 -31.21 14.50 -14.13
N GLY A 141 -31.49 13.69 -13.08
CA GLY A 141 -32.74 13.76 -12.33
C GLY A 141 -32.66 14.72 -11.13
N CYS A 142 -31.63 14.64 -10.30
CA CYS A 142 -31.54 15.44 -9.07
C CYS A 142 -30.36 16.44 -9.06
N GLY A 143 -29.62 16.59 -10.15
CA GLY A 143 -28.51 17.54 -10.26
C GLY A 143 -27.25 17.17 -9.45
N ARG A 144 -27.28 16.09 -8.66
CA ARG A 144 -26.15 15.70 -7.83
C ARG A 144 -24.90 15.50 -8.67
N GLN A 145 -23.76 16.02 -8.20
CA GLN A 145 -22.46 15.91 -8.85
C GLN A 145 -21.47 15.12 -8.01
N PHE A 146 -20.60 14.37 -8.67
CA PHE A 146 -19.45 13.72 -8.05
C PHE A 146 -18.32 13.57 -9.08
N TYR A 147 -17.11 13.35 -8.60
CA TYR A 147 -15.92 13.46 -9.41
C TYR A 147 -15.09 12.18 -9.39
N ARG A 148 -14.37 11.90 -10.49
CA ARG A 148 -13.46 10.76 -10.63
C ARG A 148 -12.10 11.19 -11.16
N GLN A 149 -11.06 10.60 -10.61
CA GLN A 149 -9.68 10.81 -11.03
C GLN A 149 -9.29 9.92 -12.22
N LYS A 150 -9.87 8.72 -12.28
CA LYS A 150 -9.57 7.69 -13.28
C LYS A 150 -10.79 7.36 -14.11
N SER A 151 -10.54 6.89 -15.34
CA SER A 151 -11.57 6.29 -16.19
C SER A 151 -12.02 4.95 -15.58
N SER A 152 -13.09 4.98 -14.81
CA SER A 152 -13.73 3.80 -14.22
C SER A 152 -14.77 3.19 -15.18
N ALA A 153 -15.34 2.02 -14.84
CA ALA A 153 -16.42 1.43 -15.61
C ALA A 153 -17.64 2.38 -15.72
N LEU A 154 -17.97 3.12 -14.67
CA LEU A 154 -19.00 4.15 -14.68
C LEU A 154 -18.69 5.27 -15.68
N VAL A 155 -17.44 5.72 -15.76
CA VAL A 155 -17.02 6.76 -16.72
C VAL A 155 -17.11 6.26 -18.15
N ARG A 156 -16.72 5.00 -18.41
CA ARG A 156 -16.74 4.42 -19.76
C ARG A 156 -18.13 4.00 -20.24
N SER A 157 -19.02 3.65 -19.31
CA SER A 157 -20.35 3.12 -19.63
C SER A 157 -21.40 3.64 -18.65
N PRO A 158 -21.68 4.97 -18.62
CA PRO A 158 -22.57 5.58 -17.64
C PRO A 158 -24.01 5.09 -17.74
N ALA A 159 -24.45 4.64 -18.91
CA ALA A 159 -25.79 4.10 -19.13
C ALA A 159 -26.12 2.87 -18.26
N ARG A 160 -25.09 2.13 -17.81
CA ARG A 160 -25.24 0.94 -16.93
C ARG A 160 -25.41 1.30 -15.45
N TYR A 161 -25.39 2.57 -15.11
CA TYR A 161 -25.44 3.03 -13.72
C TYR A 161 -26.58 4.02 -13.51
N ARG A 162 -27.06 4.08 -12.28
CA ARG A 162 -28.12 5.00 -11.84
C ARG A 162 -27.64 5.79 -10.63
N CYS A 163 -28.21 6.95 -10.43
CA CYS A 163 -27.96 7.75 -9.24
C CYS A 163 -28.45 7.02 -7.99
N ALA A 164 -27.59 6.83 -7.00
CA ALA A 164 -27.93 6.15 -5.76
C ALA A 164 -28.99 6.88 -4.91
N VAL A 165 -29.24 8.17 -5.22
CA VAL A 165 -30.19 9.00 -4.47
C VAL A 165 -31.57 9.00 -5.10
N CYS A 166 -31.68 9.15 -6.43
CA CYS A 166 -32.97 9.33 -7.10
C CYS A 166 -33.20 8.33 -8.24
N GLY A 167 -32.32 7.38 -8.50
CA GLY A 167 -32.42 6.44 -9.62
C GLY A 167 -32.23 7.07 -11.01
N GLY A 168 -32.00 8.37 -11.10
CA GLY A 168 -31.85 9.10 -12.36
C GLY A 168 -30.62 8.68 -13.19
N ARG A 169 -30.64 9.01 -14.48
CA ARG A 169 -29.52 8.75 -15.40
C ARG A 169 -28.31 9.60 -15.03
N LEU A 170 -27.11 9.09 -15.33
CA LEU A 170 -25.85 9.77 -15.09
C LEU A 170 -25.26 10.26 -16.42
N ARG A 171 -24.79 11.50 -16.45
CA ARG A 171 -24.03 12.11 -17.53
C ARG A 171 -22.59 12.28 -17.06
N VAL A 172 -21.63 11.94 -17.90
CA VAL A 172 -20.19 12.05 -17.64
C VAL A 172 -19.62 13.16 -18.52
N GLU A 173 -18.86 14.02 -17.91
CA GLU A 173 -18.22 15.15 -18.58
C GLU A 173 -16.72 15.13 -18.28
N PRO A 174 -15.85 15.19 -19.29
CA PRO A 174 -14.42 15.39 -19.06
C PRO A 174 -14.17 16.78 -18.46
N LEU A 175 -13.16 16.88 -17.60
CA LEU A 175 -12.67 18.15 -17.08
C LEU A 175 -11.31 18.46 -17.71
N ASP A 176 -11.24 19.59 -18.41
CA ASP A 176 -10.02 20.10 -19.00
C ASP A 176 -9.91 21.61 -18.68
N PRO A 177 -8.94 22.04 -17.87
CA PRO A 177 -7.95 21.22 -17.16
C PRO A 177 -8.57 20.40 -15.99
N PRO A 178 -7.90 19.31 -15.54
CA PRO A 178 -8.34 18.54 -14.38
C PRO A 178 -8.36 19.38 -13.09
N LEU A 179 -9.38 19.21 -12.25
CA LEU A 179 -9.49 19.93 -10.97
C LEU A 179 -8.50 19.36 -9.94
N ALA A 180 -7.79 20.27 -9.25
CA ALA A 180 -6.89 19.93 -8.15
C ALA A 180 -7.62 19.78 -6.80
N ALA A 181 -8.81 20.39 -6.67
CA ALA A 181 -9.66 20.30 -5.47
C ALA A 181 -11.12 20.11 -5.88
N LEU A 182 -11.93 19.54 -4.99
CA LEU A 182 -13.38 19.45 -5.20
C LEU A 182 -14.05 20.78 -4.85
N PRO A 183 -15.08 21.20 -5.60
CA PRO A 183 -15.95 22.30 -5.19
C PRO A 183 -16.55 22.01 -3.80
N GLN A 184 -16.71 23.04 -2.97
CA GLN A 184 -17.19 22.89 -1.58
C GLN A 184 -18.57 22.22 -1.47
N GLU A 185 -19.40 22.30 -2.50
CA GLU A 185 -20.73 21.68 -2.56
C GLU A 185 -20.71 20.18 -2.88
N ALA A 186 -19.56 19.63 -3.28
CA ALA A 186 -19.39 18.20 -3.59
C ALA A 186 -18.93 17.41 -2.35
N ALA A 187 -19.75 17.35 -1.30
CA ALA A 187 -19.43 16.59 -0.09
C ALA A 187 -19.14 15.11 -0.40
N PRO A 188 -18.08 14.50 0.19
CA PRO A 188 -17.82 13.08 0.08
C PRO A 188 -18.87 12.31 0.90
N GLY A 189 -19.86 11.77 0.25
CA GLY A 189 -20.95 11.05 0.93
C GLY A 189 -21.82 10.21 0.01
N ALA A 190 -21.53 10.19 -1.29
CA ALA A 190 -22.29 9.35 -2.21
C ALA A 190 -21.55 8.00 -2.37
N GLY A 191 -22.05 6.97 -1.74
CA GLY A 191 -21.69 5.58 -2.01
C GLY A 191 -21.78 5.23 -3.50
N PRO A 192 -21.26 4.06 -3.92
CA PRO A 192 -21.22 3.67 -5.31
C PRO A 192 -22.64 3.67 -5.90
N ALA A 193 -22.74 4.18 -7.13
CA ALA A 193 -23.96 4.07 -7.93
C ALA A 193 -24.33 2.57 -8.06
N GLN A 194 -25.60 2.25 -7.84
CA GLN A 194 -26.09 0.87 -7.97
C GLN A 194 -26.01 0.42 -9.44
N THR A 195 -25.50 -0.78 -9.65
CA THR A 195 -25.61 -1.48 -10.95
C THR A 195 -27.04 -1.98 -11.10
N THR A 196 -27.68 -1.67 -12.20
CA THR A 196 -28.97 -2.30 -12.57
C THR A 196 -28.70 -3.72 -13.09
N PRO A 197 -29.50 -4.74 -12.72
CA PRO A 197 -29.36 -6.10 -13.23
C PRO A 197 -29.56 -6.18 -14.75
#